data_903d5685f4cdc480fb438692239ede36
#
_entry.id   903d5685f4cdc480fb438692239ede36
#
_cell.length_a   1.000
_cell.length_b   1.000
_cell.length_c   1.000
_cell.angle_alpha   90.00
_cell.angle_beta   90.00
_cell.angle_gamma   90.00
#
_symmetry.space_group_name_H-M   'P 1'
#
loop_
_entity.id
_entity.type
_entity.pdbx_description
1 polymer ?
#
loop_
_entity_poly.entity_id
_entity_poly.type
_entity_poly.pdbx_seq_one_letter_code
_entity_poly.pdbx_strand_id
1 'polypeptide(L)'
;MRHRKAGVHLSRTSAHRKALFSNLVVALLTNERIRTTDAKAKETRRLAERTITWARRVGDVLTKKVDRRTTEESARVVHAVRMARRVVRDRGAVLKLFDEIAPRFEGRRGGYTRIVKLGQRPGDAAPMSLLELLPDEGGSAPPAPAETPAKGAGKAAKPAADKGTAAKASAKGEAKAPAKAKAEKKAAAPKEKSPKK
;
A
#
# COMPACT_ATOMS: atom_id res chain seq x y z
N MET A 1 4.12 -29.20 18.22
CA MET A 1 4.88 -27.92 18.22
C MET A 1 5.21 -27.48 16.80
N ARG A 2 5.21 -26.16 16.49
CA ARG A 2 5.57 -25.62 15.17
C ARG A 2 6.94 -25.01 15.21
N HIS A 3 7.99 -25.81 15.05
CA HIS A 3 9.34 -25.30 15.00
C HIS A 3 9.63 -24.54 13.70
N ARG A 4 10.28 -23.38 13.76
CA ARG A 4 10.70 -22.53 12.62
C ARG A 4 9.58 -22.09 11.67
N LYS A 5 8.30 -22.24 12.05
CA LYS A 5 7.13 -21.78 11.27
C LYS A 5 6.60 -20.49 11.89
N ALA A 6 7.13 -19.36 11.48
CA ALA A 6 6.62 -18.05 11.83
C ALA A 6 5.67 -17.55 10.73
N GLY A 7 4.76 -16.66 11.11
CA GLY A 7 3.85 -15.99 10.19
C GLY A 7 2.39 -16.39 10.34
N VAL A 8 1.50 -15.50 9.94
CA VAL A 8 0.06 -15.67 9.99
C VAL A 8 -0.46 -16.08 8.61
N HIS A 9 -1.34 -17.10 8.58
CA HIS A 9 -1.91 -17.61 7.33
C HIS A 9 -2.90 -16.63 6.68
N LEU A 10 -3.65 -15.86 7.45
CA LEU A 10 -4.66 -14.91 7.00
C LEU A 10 -5.73 -15.54 6.08
N SER A 11 -6.02 -16.83 6.25
CA SER A 11 -6.97 -17.58 5.41
C SER A 11 -6.71 -17.45 3.90
N ARG A 12 -5.43 -17.41 3.50
CA ARG A 12 -5.00 -17.21 2.11
C ARG A 12 -4.00 -18.27 1.67
N THR A 13 -4.01 -18.58 0.37
CA THR A 13 -2.96 -19.41 -0.24
C THR A 13 -1.60 -18.72 -0.12
N SER A 14 -0.53 -19.49 -0.22
CA SER A 14 0.84 -18.96 -0.08
C SER A 14 1.16 -17.86 -1.11
N ALA A 15 0.71 -18.03 -2.36
CA ALA A 15 0.92 -17.05 -3.43
C ALA A 15 0.14 -15.75 -3.15
N HIS A 16 -1.14 -15.84 -2.80
CA HIS A 16 -1.98 -14.70 -2.46
C HIS A 16 -1.44 -13.95 -1.23
N ARG A 17 -0.95 -14.67 -0.21
CA ARG A 17 -0.35 -14.06 0.98
C ARG A 17 0.94 -13.29 0.66
N LYS A 18 1.82 -13.87 -0.19
CA LYS A 18 3.03 -13.18 -0.66
C LYS A 18 2.70 -11.91 -1.44
N ALA A 19 1.72 -11.96 -2.34
CA ALA A 19 1.26 -10.81 -3.10
C ALA A 19 0.67 -9.72 -2.20
N LEU A 20 -0.16 -10.09 -1.21
CA LEU A 20 -0.72 -9.15 -0.24
C LEU A 20 0.39 -8.38 0.50
N PHE A 21 1.36 -9.07 1.05
CA PHE A 21 2.45 -8.40 1.78
C PHE A 21 3.35 -7.59 0.87
N SER A 22 3.62 -8.04 -0.36
CA SER A 22 4.32 -7.27 -1.38
C SER A 22 3.63 -5.92 -1.61
N ASN A 23 2.32 -5.93 -1.85
CA ASN A 23 1.53 -4.72 -2.08
C ASN A 23 1.50 -3.80 -0.85
N LEU A 24 1.39 -4.35 0.36
CA LEU A 24 1.44 -3.57 1.59
C LEU A 24 2.81 -2.91 1.81
N VAL A 25 3.90 -3.61 1.49
CA VAL A 25 5.25 -3.03 1.57
C VAL A 25 5.43 -1.92 0.53
N VAL A 26 4.97 -2.13 -0.72
CA VAL A 26 4.97 -1.08 -1.76
C VAL A 26 4.21 0.14 -1.28
N ALA A 27 2.98 -0.03 -0.78
CA ALA A 27 2.16 1.07 -0.27
C ALA A 27 2.83 1.80 0.91
N LEU A 28 3.50 1.07 1.81
CA LEU A 28 4.25 1.66 2.92
C LEU A 28 5.43 2.50 2.43
N LEU A 29 6.22 2.01 1.48
CA LEU A 29 7.38 2.75 0.95
C LEU A 29 6.94 3.99 0.16
N THR A 30 5.84 3.91 -0.58
CA THR A 30 5.31 5.03 -1.38
C THR A 30 4.71 6.12 -0.49
N ASN A 31 3.82 5.74 0.44
CA ASN A 31 3.03 6.67 1.25
C ASN A 31 3.63 6.93 2.64
N GLU A 32 4.68 6.21 3.02
CA GLU A 32 5.38 6.23 4.33
C GLU A 32 4.51 5.83 5.53
N ARG A 33 3.20 5.79 5.38
CA ARG A 33 2.24 5.35 6.40
C ARG A 33 1.05 4.64 5.77
N ILE A 34 0.60 3.54 6.39
CA ILE A 34 -0.56 2.79 5.95
C ILE A 34 -1.44 2.40 7.14
N ARG A 35 -2.75 2.46 6.95
CA ARG A 35 -3.72 1.98 7.93
C ARG A 35 -4.18 0.57 7.55
N THR A 36 -4.00 -0.39 8.44
CA THR A 36 -4.36 -1.79 8.19
C THR A 36 -4.71 -2.52 9.49
N THR A 37 -5.09 -3.80 9.41
CA THR A 37 -5.34 -4.59 10.62
C THR A 37 -4.04 -4.94 11.33
N ASP A 38 -4.08 -5.08 12.66
CA ASP A 38 -2.91 -5.33 13.51
C ASP A 38 -2.11 -6.56 13.08
N ALA A 39 -2.79 -7.66 12.72
CA ALA A 39 -2.13 -8.88 12.23
C ALA A 39 -1.35 -8.65 10.92
N LYS A 40 -1.93 -7.88 9.97
CA LYS A 40 -1.25 -7.53 8.71
C LYS A 40 -0.09 -6.57 8.96
N ALA A 41 -0.26 -5.57 9.82
CA ALA A 41 0.79 -4.61 10.17
C ALA A 41 2.02 -5.31 10.74
N LYS A 42 1.85 -6.24 11.69
CA LYS A 42 2.94 -7.00 12.31
C LYS A 42 3.76 -7.81 11.30
N GLU A 43 3.10 -8.48 10.37
CA GLU A 43 3.80 -9.27 9.34
C GLU A 43 4.44 -8.38 8.27
N THR A 44 3.75 -7.30 7.85
CA THR A 44 4.30 -6.34 6.89
C THR A 44 5.56 -5.67 7.42
N ARG A 45 5.58 -5.29 8.71
CA ARG A 45 6.74 -4.73 9.39
C ARG A 45 8.00 -5.56 9.17
N ARG A 46 7.92 -6.88 9.39
CA ARG A 46 9.07 -7.78 9.27
C ARG A 46 9.68 -7.79 7.86
N LEU A 47 8.82 -7.72 6.84
CA LEU A 47 9.26 -7.67 5.44
C LEU A 47 9.80 -6.29 5.07
N ALA A 48 9.13 -5.21 5.48
CA ALA A 48 9.57 -3.85 5.25
C ALA A 48 10.94 -3.58 5.88
N GLU A 49 11.13 -3.95 7.14
CA GLU A 49 12.42 -3.78 7.83
C GLU A 49 13.55 -4.54 7.16
N ARG A 50 13.27 -5.75 6.63
CA ARG A 50 14.25 -6.51 5.87
C ARG A 50 14.62 -5.83 4.56
N THR A 51 13.65 -5.27 3.83
CA THR A 51 13.92 -4.56 2.56
C THR A 51 14.70 -3.28 2.78
N ILE A 52 14.36 -2.50 3.80
CA ILE A 52 15.11 -1.30 4.21
C ILE A 52 16.55 -1.66 4.62
N THR A 53 16.73 -2.74 5.36
CA THR A 53 18.07 -3.21 5.74
C THR A 53 18.94 -3.52 4.52
N TRP A 54 18.38 -4.13 3.46
CA TRP A 54 19.12 -4.40 2.22
C TRP A 54 19.54 -3.10 1.54
N ALA A 55 18.67 -2.10 1.46
CA ALA A 55 18.98 -0.82 0.86
C ALA A 55 20.04 -0.06 1.68
N ARG A 56 19.89 0.01 3.01
CA ARG A 56 20.81 0.68 3.91
C ARG A 56 22.23 0.13 3.83
N ARG A 57 22.39 -1.21 3.70
CA ARG A 57 23.73 -1.85 3.64
C ARG A 57 24.59 -1.38 2.48
N VAL A 58 24.01 -0.76 1.47
CA VAL A 58 24.72 -0.22 0.30
C VAL A 58 24.62 1.30 0.20
N GLY A 59 24.10 1.96 1.24
CA GLY A 59 23.98 3.41 1.33
C GLY A 59 25.30 4.12 1.04
N ASP A 60 26.37 3.72 1.72
CA ASP A 60 27.73 4.26 1.55
C ASP A 60 28.21 4.22 0.08
N VAL A 61 27.80 3.18 -0.65
CA VAL A 61 28.19 3.01 -2.07
C VAL A 61 27.29 3.86 -2.97
N LEU A 62 26.04 4.09 -2.57
CA LEU A 62 25.10 4.90 -3.37
C LEU A 62 25.50 6.38 -3.39
N THR A 63 26.14 6.89 -2.34
CA THR A 63 26.67 8.25 -2.30
C THR A 63 27.81 8.49 -3.30
N LYS A 64 28.52 7.43 -3.73
CA LYS A 64 29.57 7.51 -4.73
C LYS A 64 28.96 7.61 -6.14
N LYS A 65 29.53 8.47 -7.00
CA LYS A 65 29.18 8.51 -8.42
C LYS A 65 29.42 7.15 -9.08
N VAL A 66 28.57 6.76 -10.02
CA VAL A 66 28.61 5.45 -10.69
C VAL A 66 29.99 5.15 -11.26
N ASP A 67 30.64 6.15 -11.88
CA ASP A 67 31.95 6.02 -12.53
C ASP A 67 33.11 5.80 -11.53
N ARG A 68 32.89 6.10 -10.26
CA ARG A 68 33.90 5.94 -9.19
C ARG A 68 33.70 4.69 -8.36
N ARG A 69 32.69 3.86 -8.68
CA ARG A 69 32.42 2.60 -7.96
C ARG A 69 33.30 1.50 -8.50
N THR A 70 33.86 0.70 -7.60
CA THR A 70 34.56 -0.52 -7.97
C THR A 70 33.55 -1.55 -8.51
N THR A 71 34.06 -2.55 -9.24
CA THR A 71 33.23 -3.66 -9.74
C THR A 71 32.51 -4.38 -8.60
N GLU A 72 33.18 -4.59 -7.46
CA GLU A 72 32.58 -5.22 -6.27
C GLU A 72 31.48 -4.36 -5.64
N GLU A 73 31.69 -3.06 -5.52
CA GLU A 73 30.69 -2.12 -5.02
C GLU A 73 29.46 -2.11 -5.92
N SER A 74 29.63 -2.08 -7.22
CA SER A 74 28.55 -2.17 -8.20
C SER A 74 27.79 -3.49 -8.08
N ALA A 75 28.48 -4.60 -7.89
CA ALA A 75 27.87 -5.91 -7.67
C ALA A 75 27.05 -5.96 -6.38
N ARG A 76 27.52 -5.32 -5.29
CA ARG A 76 26.77 -5.20 -4.02
C ARG A 76 25.46 -4.42 -4.21
N VAL A 77 25.48 -3.31 -4.94
CA VAL A 77 24.27 -2.52 -5.23
C VAL A 77 23.28 -3.34 -6.04
N VAL A 78 23.73 -3.99 -7.12
CA VAL A 78 22.88 -4.86 -7.95
C VAL A 78 22.28 -5.99 -7.14
N HIS A 79 23.06 -6.61 -6.24
CA HIS A 79 22.57 -7.65 -5.35
C HIS A 79 21.48 -7.12 -4.40
N ALA A 80 21.69 -5.98 -3.75
CA ALA A 80 20.73 -5.37 -2.84
C ALA A 80 19.41 -5.03 -3.56
N VAL A 81 19.49 -4.45 -4.77
CA VAL A 81 18.32 -4.16 -5.60
C VAL A 81 17.56 -5.46 -5.96
N ARG A 82 18.26 -6.51 -6.36
CA ARG A 82 17.64 -7.82 -6.65
C ARG A 82 16.95 -8.41 -5.43
N MET A 83 17.55 -8.28 -4.25
CA MET A 83 16.93 -8.76 -3.00
C MET A 83 15.70 -7.94 -2.61
N ALA A 84 15.74 -6.62 -2.73
CA ALA A 84 14.59 -5.75 -2.51
C ALA A 84 13.45 -6.07 -3.49
N ARG A 85 13.74 -6.28 -4.77
CA ARG A 85 12.75 -6.63 -5.82
C ARG A 85 12.06 -7.97 -5.63
N ARG A 86 12.55 -8.85 -4.78
CA ARG A 86 11.81 -10.07 -4.40
C ARG A 86 10.53 -9.76 -3.62
N VAL A 87 10.52 -8.65 -2.92
CA VAL A 87 9.38 -8.18 -2.10
C VAL A 87 8.69 -7.00 -2.78
N VAL A 88 9.43 -5.98 -3.18
CA VAL A 88 8.92 -4.75 -3.79
C VAL A 88 8.95 -4.90 -5.31
N ARG A 89 7.79 -5.10 -5.93
CA ARG A 89 7.70 -5.33 -7.38
C ARG A 89 7.64 -4.04 -8.19
N ASP A 90 7.20 -2.97 -7.57
CA ASP A 90 7.12 -1.66 -8.21
C ASP A 90 8.50 -1.00 -8.30
N ARG A 91 8.82 -0.49 -9.50
CA ARG A 91 10.10 0.18 -9.77
C ARG A 91 10.22 1.52 -9.04
N GLY A 92 9.13 2.29 -9.01
CA GLY A 92 9.10 3.60 -8.35
C GLY A 92 9.37 3.47 -6.85
N ALA A 93 8.71 2.52 -6.19
CA ALA A 93 8.94 2.24 -4.77
C ALA A 93 10.37 1.75 -4.49
N VAL A 94 10.99 1.00 -5.41
CA VAL A 94 12.40 0.59 -5.27
C VAL A 94 13.32 1.80 -5.39
N LEU A 95 13.12 2.69 -6.35
CA LEU A 95 13.92 3.91 -6.48
C LEU A 95 13.80 4.75 -5.21
N LYS A 96 12.57 5.05 -4.76
CA LYS A 96 12.33 5.78 -3.51
C LYS A 96 13.02 5.13 -2.30
N LEU A 97 13.02 3.79 -2.24
CA LEU A 97 13.69 3.05 -1.17
C LEU A 97 15.21 3.31 -1.12
N PHE A 98 15.88 3.34 -2.29
CA PHE A 98 17.34 3.51 -2.34
C PHE A 98 17.77 4.97 -2.31
N ASP A 99 17.00 5.88 -2.92
CA ASP A 99 17.37 7.28 -3.08
C ASP A 99 16.97 8.15 -1.86
N GLU A 100 15.81 7.86 -1.24
CA GLU A 100 15.25 8.68 -0.17
C GLU A 100 15.27 7.98 1.20
N ILE A 101 14.79 6.72 1.25
CA ILE A 101 14.56 6.02 2.52
C ILE A 101 15.87 5.45 3.09
N ALA A 102 16.73 4.88 2.25
CA ALA A 102 17.97 4.27 2.72
C ALA A 102 18.92 5.29 3.37
N PRO A 103 19.17 6.48 2.80
CA PRO A 103 19.98 7.51 3.44
C PRO A 103 19.40 7.97 4.79
N ARG A 104 18.07 8.10 4.89
CA ARG A 104 17.37 8.48 6.13
C ARG A 104 17.74 7.57 7.31
N PHE A 105 17.97 6.30 7.05
CA PHE A 105 18.23 5.29 8.09
C PHE A 105 19.70 4.83 8.16
N GLU A 106 20.66 5.56 7.63
CA GLU A 106 22.07 5.15 7.58
C GLU A 106 22.63 4.88 8.96
N GLY A 107 22.39 5.77 9.93
CA GLY A 107 22.87 5.62 11.32
C GLY A 107 22.11 4.57 12.15
N ARG A 108 20.95 4.08 11.68
CA ARG A 108 20.06 3.23 12.46
C ARG A 108 20.22 1.76 12.07
N ARG A 109 20.49 0.87 13.03
CA ARG A 109 20.71 -0.56 12.76
C ARG A 109 19.43 -1.40 12.63
N GLY A 110 18.24 -0.83 12.88
CA GLY A 110 16.94 -1.52 12.79
C GLY A 110 15.80 -0.70 13.39
N GLY A 111 14.57 -1.26 13.38
CA GLY A 111 13.41 -0.57 13.94
C GLY A 111 13.03 0.67 13.14
N TYR A 112 12.98 0.55 11.81
CA TYR A 112 12.67 1.66 10.89
C TYR A 112 11.19 2.02 10.86
N THR A 113 10.35 1.17 11.47
CA THR A 113 8.89 1.31 11.41
C THR A 113 8.29 1.36 12.80
N ARG A 114 7.17 2.06 12.92
CA ARG A 114 6.35 2.15 14.13
C ARG A 114 4.94 1.62 13.84
N ILE A 115 4.36 0.89 14.80
CA ILE A 115 2.96 0.46 14.77
C ILE A 115 2.22 1.21 15.87
N VAL A 116 1.23 2.03 15.47
CA VAL A 116 0.34 2.73 16.38
C VAL A 116 -1.04 2.08 16.32
N LYS A 117 -1.61 1.70 17.45
CA LYS A 117 -2.94 1.08 17.51
C LYS A 117 -4.03 2.16 17.40
N LEU A 118 -5.01 1.92 16.53
CA LEU A 118 -6.10 2.87 16.24
C LEU A 118 -7.46 2.46 16.85
N GLY A 119 -7.50 1.35 17.61
CA GLY A 119 -8.75 0.81 18.11
C GLY A 119 -9.39 -0.21 17.18
N GLN A 120 -10.70 -0.37 17.23
CA GLN A 120 -11.48 -1.33 16.45
C GLN A 120 -12.19 -0.67 15.29
N ARG A 121 -12.35 -1.40 14.18
CA ARG A 121 -13.11 -0.95 13.02
C ARG A 121 -14.61 -1.14 13.28
N PRO A 122 -15.46 -0.11 12.99
CA PRO A 122 -16.91 -0.28 13.05
C PRO A 122 -17.37 -1.37 12.07
N GLY A 123 -18.31 -2.18 12.49
CA GLY A 123 -18.89 -3.29 11.75
C GLY A 123 -18.30 -4.65 12.17
N ASP A 124 -17.05 -4.94 11.93
CA ASP A 124 -16.42 -6.24 12.21
C ASP A 124 -15.53 -6.27 13.46
N ALA A 125 -15.43 -5.15 14.20
CA ALA A 125 -14.59 -5.00 15.38
C ALA A 125 -13.11 -5.42 15.19
N ALA A 126 -12.61 -5.44 13.95
CA ALA A 126 -11.24 -5.81 13.67
C ALA A 126 -10.26 -4.79 14.29
N PRO A 127 -9.20 -5.23 15.01
CA PRO A 127 -8.20 -4.33 15.56
C PRO A 127 -7.40 -3.68 14.41
N MET A 128 -7.41 -2.35 14.38
CA MET A 128 -6.73 -1.54 13.38
C MET A 128 -5.44 -0.96 13.91
N SER A 129 -4.45 -0.84 13.04
CA SER A 129 -3.17 -0.23 13.35
C SER A 129 -2.70 0.65 12.17
N LEU A 130 -2.00 1.71 12.53
CA LEU A 130 -1.22 2.53 11.62
C LEU A 130 0.22 1.98 11.64
N LEU A 131 0.71 1.59 10.49
CA LEU A 131 2.12 1.26 10.28
C LEU A 131 2.76 2.43 9.55
N GLU A 132 3.78 3.01 10.13
CA GLU A 132 4.49 4.17 9.58
C GLU A 132 6.00 3.97 9.58
N LEU A 133 6.70 4.59 8.64
CA LEU A 133 8.14 4.76 8.67
C LEU A 133 8.47 5.85 9.70
N LEU A 134 9.55 5.65 10.44
CA LEU A 134 10.01 6.69 11.35
C LEU A 134 10.52 7.89 10.53
N PRO A 135 10.20 9.12 10.96
CA PRO A 135 10.79 10.32 10.36
C PRO A 135 12.29 10.36 10.64
N ASP A 136 13.00 11.20 9.92
CA ASP A 136 14.38 11.52 10.23
C ASP A 136 14.48 12.07 11.65
N GLU A 137 15.47 11.65 12.40
CA GLU A 137 15.71 12.17 13.77
C GLU A 137 16.08 13.65 13.79
N GLY A 138 16.30 14.27 12.62
CA GLY A 138 16.55 15.69 12.44
C GLY A 138 15.37 16.53 11.91
N GLY A 139 14.21 15.89 11.64
CA GLY A 139 13.03 16.54 11.05
C GLY A 139 11.79 16.41 11.93
N SER A 140 11.10 17.53 12.12
CA SER A 140 9.77 17.66 12.74
C SER A 140 8.85 16.47 12.49
N ALA A 141 8.22 15.97 13.54
CA ALA A 141 7.17 14.95 13.46
C ALA A 141 6.16 15.30 12.36
N PRO A 142 5.73 14.33 11.52
CA PRO A 142 4.68 14.58 10.55
C PRO A 142 3.42 15.08 11.29
N PRO A 143 2.66 16.02 10.71
CA PRO A 143 1.46 16.54 11.35
C PRO A 143 0.53 15.38 11.71
N ALA A 144 0.07 15.38 12.94
CA ALA A 144 -0.95 14.46 13.43
C ALA A 144 -2.13 14.45 12.44
N PRO A 145 -2.75 13.29 12.17
CA PRO A 145 -3.93 13.24 11.33
C PRO A 145 -4.96 14.21 11.93
N ALA A 146 -5.43 15.14 11.11
CA ALA A 146 -6.49 16.07 11.49
C ALA A 146 -7.65 15.26 12.07
N GLU A 147 -7.90 15.44 13.35
CA GLU A 147 -9.07 14.90 14.02
C GLU A 147 -10.30 15.52 13.33
N THR A 148 -11.07 14.69 12.67
CA THR A 148 -12.43 15.09 12.27
C THR A 148 -13.17 15.43 13.56
N PRO A 149 -13.73 16.66 13.70
CA PRO A 149 -14.44 17.02 14.91
C PRO A 149 -15.64 16.07 15.08
N ALA A 150 -15.61 15.30 16.14
CA ALA A 150 -16.77 14.55 16.63
C ALA A 150 -17.86 15.58 16.92
N LYS A 151 -18.91 15.59 16.09
CA LYS A 151 -20.09 16.41 16.27
C LYS A 151 -20.78 15.97 17.55
N GLY A 152 -20.69 16.82 18.55
CA GLY A 152 -21.17 16.62 19.90
C GLY A 152 -22.65 16.31 19.97
N ALA A 153 -22.97 15.47 20.93
CA ALA A 153 -24.32 15.20 21.43
C ALA A 153 -24.99 16.48 21.89
N GLY A 154 -26.03 16.87 21.22
CA GLY A 154 -26.97 17.92 21.61
C GLY A 154 -28.25 17.30 22.13
N LYS A 155 -28.52 17.59 23.38
CA LYS A 155 -29.59 17.21 24.31
C LYS A 155 -30.98 17.54 23.78
N ALA A 156 -31.92 16.69 24.14
CA ALA A 156 -33.36 16.73 23.96
C ALA A 156 -34.08 18.07 24.25
N ALA A 157 -35.07 18.38 23.44
CA ALA A 157 -36.36 18.95 23.89
C ALA A 157 -37.42 18.77 22.79
N LYS A 158 -38.49 18.06 23.10
CA LYS A 158 -39.83 18.17 22.50
C LYS A 158 -40.59 19.25 23.31
N PRO A 159 -41.67 19.96 22.85
CA PRO A 159 -42.85 19.36 22.22
C PRO A 159 -43.66 20.20 21.21
N ALA A 160 -44.68 19.53 20.66
CA ALA A 160 -46.04 19.97 20.25
C ALA A 160 -46.25 20.57 18.86
N ALA A 161 -46.90 19.79 18.06
CA ALA A 161 -48.18 19.93 17.35
C ALA A 161 -48.48 21.27 16.63
N ASP A 162 -48.73 21.20 15.36
CA ASP A 162 -50.05 21.52 14.79
C ASP A 162 -50.20 21.07 13.32
N LYS A 163 -51.46 20.86 12.98
CA LYS A 163 -52.06 20.28 11.76
C LYS A 163 -51.99 21.24 10.57
N GLY A 164 -52.04 20.67 9.37
CA GLY A 164 -52.50 21.43 8.20
C GLY A 164 -52.19 20.79 6.86
N THR A 165 -53.03 19.86 6.45
CA THR A 165 -53.75 19.69 5.14
C THR A 165 -53.03 19.95 3.81
N ALA A 166 -52.96 18.88 3.03
CA ALA A 166 -53.56 18.67 1.70
C ALA A 166 -53.03 19.42 0.44
N ALA A 167 -52.69 18.65 -0.55
CA ALA A 167 -53.10 18.55 -1.95
C ALA A 167 -51.93 18.15 -2.84
N LYS A 168 -51.90 16.95 -3.43
CA LYS A 168 -52.54 16.45 -4.65
C LYS A 168 -52.09 17.14 -5.94
N ALA A 169 -51.37 16.39 -6.78
CA ALA A 169 -51.40 16.24 -8.24
C ALA A 169 -50.05 15.73 -8.74
N SER A 170 -49.88 14.47 -9.15
CA SER A 170 -50.21 13.82 -10.44
C SER A 170 -49.60 14.45 -11.70
N ALA A 171 -48.73 13.66 -12.33
CA ALA A 171 -48.55 13.38 -13.75
C ALA A 171 -47.16 12.77 -13.97
N LYS A 172 -46.96 11.48 -14.30
CA LYS A 172 -47.21 10.73 -15.52
C LYS A 172 -46.40 11.24 -16.72
N GLY A 173 -45.57 10.34 -17.25
CA GLY A 173 -44.79 10.42 -18.48
C GLY A 173 -43.57 9.50 -18.40
N GLU A 174 -43.63 8.33 -18.64
CA GLU A 174 -43.69 7.37 -19.75
C GLU A 174 -42.63 7.59 -20.85
N ALA A 175 -41.76 6.55 -20.92
CA ALA A 175 -41.25 5.85 -22.09
C ALA A 175 -40.08 6.46 -22.90
N LYS A 176 -38.99 5.77 -23.06
CA LYS A 176 -38.69 4.96 -24.25
C LYS A 176 -37.21 4.64 -24.37
N ALA A 177 -36.85 3.38 -24.28
CA ALA A 177 -35.74 2.83 -25.03
C ALA A 177 -36.15 2.63 -26.49
N PRO A 178 -35.25 2.61 -27.45
CA PRO A 178 -34.76 1.33 -27.93
C PRO A 178 -33.30 1.31 -28.44
N ALA A 179 -32.64 0.16 -28.25
CA ALA A 179 -32.27 -0.87 -29.23
C ALA A 179 -31.14 -0.61 -30.22
N LYS A 180 -30.16 -1.52 -30.11
CA LYS A 180 -29.45 -2.28 -31.14
C LYS A 180 -28.84 -1.55 -32.35
N ALA A 181 -27.52 -1.74 -32.53
CA ALA A 181 -26.98 -2.13 -33.84
C ALA A 181 -25.71 -2.98 -33.66
N LYS A 182 -25.77 -4.18 -34.19
CA LYS A 182 -24.70 -5.10 -34.56
C LYS A 182 -23.98 -4.60 -35.82
N ALA A 183 -22.69 -4.83 -35.92
CA ALA A 183 -21.96 -5.13 -37.17
C ALA A 183 -20.56 -5.62 -36.74
N GLU A 184 -20.24 -6.78 -36.83
CA GLU A 184 -19.68 -7.77 -37.76
C GLU A 184 -18.79 -7.23 -38.88
N LYS A 185 -17.51 -7.66 -38.86
CA LYS A 185 -16.65 -8.10 -39.97
C LYS A 185 -15.21 -8.22 -39.45
N LYS A 186 -14.66 -9.41 -39.28
CA LYS A 186 -14.21 -10.47 -40.18
C LYS A 186 -13.21 -9.99 -41.26
N ALA A 187 -11.94 -10.38 -41.10
CA ALA A 187 -10.97 -10.83 -42.10
C ALA A 187 -9.60 -10.93 -41.41
N ALA A 188 -9.05 -12.09 -41.18
CA ALA A 188 -8.29 -12.97 -42.09
C ALA A 188 -6.79 -12.61 -42.09
N ALA A 189 -6.01 -13.57 -41.57
CA ALA A 189 -4.54 -13.67 -41.68
C ALA A 189 -4.09 -13.94 -43.14
N PRO A 190 -2.79 -13.77 -43.43
CA PRO A 190 -2.12 -14.95 -43.90
C PRO A 190 -0.72 -15.22 -43.26
N LYS A 191 -0.47 -16.51 -43.19
CA LYS A 191 0.80 -17.14 -42.92
C LYS A 191 1.79 -16.86 -44.05
N GLU A 192 3.02 -16.60 -43.73
CA GLU A 192 4.08 -16.83 -44.68
C GLU A 192 5.25 -17.57 -44.03
N LYS A 193 5.72 -18.52 -44.83
CA LYS A 193 6.66 -19.59 -44.49
C LYS A 193 8.10 -19.11 -44.54
N SER A 194 8.92 -19.69 -43.68
CA SER A 194 10.40 -19.76 -43.81
C SER A 194 10.85 -20.43 -45.12
N PRO A 195 12.06 -20.17 -45.57
CA PRO A 195 12.88 -21.31 -45.97
C PRO A 195 14.26 -21.37 -45.28
N LYS A 196 14.67 -22.60 -45.12
CA LYS A 196 16.00 -23.06 -44.73
C LYS A 196 17.07 -22.62 -45.74
N LYS A 197 18.18 -22.20 -45.23
CA LYS A 197 19.49 -22.74 -45.67
C LYS A 197 20.45 -22.67 -44.49
#